data_04734865df380dcd18abdc7a83507834
#
_entry.id   04734865df380dcd18abdc7a83507834
#
_cell.length_a   1.000
_cell.length_b   1.000
_cell.length_c   1.000
_cell.angle_alpha   90.00
_cell.angle_beta   90.00
_cell.angle_gamma   90.00
#
_symmetry.space_group_name_H-M   'P 1'
#
loop_
_entity.id
_entity.type
_entity.pdbx_description
1 polymer ?
#
loop_
_entity_poly.entity_id
_entity_poly.type
_entity_poly.pdbx_seq_one_letter_code
_entity_poly.pdbx_strand_id
1 'polypeptide(L)'
;MRHNRLGRLGRLSWIHAIVSALLGIELIRALHQSFMREIIVDEPARFAYLVAIPIASAAASLVAIAIGLRSGNARRAFVGDLWGLGAAFASVVILTAGYETREVVGLLFVAVLVARLLPSAFAIARGTERSAVLAFTVALLFYAPLALWSGAATSAQGDQPHYLLAAAAVARGSVDLGPEYADPATFERLSGTPLAHADIETHAAHTPRGERLVQGYGLAALLAPGWAVAGKNGALLVMALVGALVSAQILLLCRETVADARAAGTAWLLTTALVPLANVTTVVYPNAVGAAAIVIAYRLLFTATVRRPVLAGIVAATTLLLTPRDGVVIAFLVPFVVVAGRAAALRFVATLVVAFVAVSAFDLFVYGVPLPYAGYLFGIDAAQLLDGQPTLRPRADVGLGGILFDRAFGLAGSAPWIFAGLAGIAAALRPPSRRALLPALFAVVASLAALSVYRLWEGGYAPPNRYLVDVLPLWAPFVAAALALRERWIGAAVAVLGGLGALASFLLLAIPNLAFNGVESARLVEALDAMLPFDPFGLLPSFEVSAALPGAFLRSVPLVLLGVLLIFAGRRAGARA
;
A
#
# COMPACT_ATOMS: atom_id res chain seq x y z
N MET A 1 2.64 18.36 -43.82
CA MET A 1 2.90 19.15 -42.59
C MET A 1 2.81 18.36 -41.28
N ARG A 2 1.96 17.32 -41.12
CA ARG A 2 1.89 16.51 -39.88
C ARG A 2 3.15 15.69 -39.59
N HIS A 3 3.80 15.09 -40.61
CA HIS A 3 5.01 14.27 -40.43
C HIS A 3 6.21 15.04 -39.88
N ASN A 4 6.41 16.29 -40.31
CA ASN A 4 7.52 17.13 -39.84
C ASN A 4 7.36 17.61 -38.39
N ARG A 5 6.10 17.72 -37.90
CA ARG A 5 5.83 18.07 -36.48
C ARG A 5 6.10 16.92 -35.53
N LEU A 6 5.80 15.68 -35.93
CA LEU A 6 6.07 14.49 -35.13
C LEU A 6 7.59 14.24 -34.98
N GLY A 7 8.38 14.48 -36.02
CA GLY A 7 9.84 14.37 -35.97
C GLY A 7 10.51 15.41 -35.06
N ARG A 8 10.01 16.65 -35.02
CA ARG A 8 10.51 17.70 -34.12
C ARG A 8 10.10 17.44 -32.66
N LEU A 9 8.86 17.00 -32.41
CA LEU A 9 8.39 16.62 -31.08
C LEU A 9 9.15 15.39 -30.54
N GLY A 10 9.50 14.43 -31.42
CA GLY A 10 10.31 13.28 -31.05
C GLY A 10 11.71 13.68 -30.58
N ARG A 11 12.39 14.61 -31.29
CA ARG A 11 13.72 15.10 -30.88
C ARG A 11 13.66 15.90 -29.57
N LEU A 12 12.66 16.76 -29.41
CA LEU A 12 12.47 17.52 -28.17
C LEU A 12 12.19 16.60 -26.97
N SER A 13 11.49 15.46 -27.18
CA SER A 13 11.21 14.51 -26.10
C SER A 13 12.47 13.79 -25.62
N TRP A 14 13.39 13.43 -26.52
CA TRP A 14 14.67 12.84 -26.13
C TRP A 14 15.58 13.84 -25.40
N ILE A 15 15.67 15.08 -25.89
CA ILE A 15 16.43 16.15 -25.20
C ILE A 15 15.84 16.35 -23.79
N HIS A 16 14.52 16.36 -23.67
CA HIS A 16 13.83 16.52 -22.39
C HIS A 16 14.10 15.34 -21.42
N ALA A 17 14.10 14.12 -21.92
CA ALA A 17 14.45 12.94 -21.14
C ALA A 17 15.91 12.96 -20.69
N ILE A 18 16.83 13.37 -21.55
CA ILE A 18 18.25 13.52 -21.22
C ILE A 18 18.45 14.60 -20.14
N VAL A 19 17.85 15.79 -20.31
CA VAL A 19 17.92 16.86 -19.30
C VAL A 19 17.33 16.40 -17.98
N SER A 20 16.24 15.65 -18.01
CA SER A 20 15.61 15.06 -16.82
C SER A 20 16.53 14.06 -16.12
N ALA A 21 17.23 13.21 -16.89
CA ALA A 21 18.21 12.28 -16.34
C ALA A 21 19.41 13.00 -15.72
N LEU A 22 19.93 14.04 -16.39
CA LEU A 22 21.04 14.85 -15.87
C LEU A 22 20.66 15.58 -14.57
N LEU A 23 19.46 16.16 -14.50
CA LEU A 23 18.96 16.75 -13.25
C LEU A 23 18.77 15.71 -12.15
N GLY A 24 18.36 14.49 -12.50
CA GLY A 24 18.31 13.35 -11.58
C GLY A 24 19.70 13.02 -11.03
N ILE A 25 20.73 13.01 -11.86
CA ILE A 25 22.14 12.79 -11.46
C ILE A 25 22.62 13.90 -10.53
N GLU A 26 22.34 15.16 -10.86
CA GLU A 26 22.72 16.31 -10.02
C GLU A 26 21.97 16.32 -8.68
N LEU A 27 20.72 15.93 -8.67
CA LEU A 27 19.95 15.74 -7.43
C LEU A 27 20.59 14.66 -6.56
N ILE A 28 20.98 13.53 -7.15
CA ILE A 28 21.70 12.46 -6.43
C ILE A 28 23.06 12.97 -5.95
N ARG A 29 23.78 13.73 -6.75
CA ARG A 29 25.08 14.29 -6.36
C ARG A 29 24.94 15.23 -5.16
N ALA A 30 23.95 16.11 -5.17
CA ALA A 30 23.64 17.00 -4.04
C ALA A 30 23.25 16.20 -2.79
N LEU A 31 22.40 15.17 -2.95
CA LEU A 31 22.05 14.25 -1.89
C LEU A 31 23.25 13.46 -1.37
N HIS A 32 24.15 13.05 -2.25
CA HIS A 32 25.32 12.25 -1.90
C HIS A 32 26.37 13.06 -1.12
N GLN A 33 26.57 14.33 -1.46
CA GLN A 33 27.54 15.18 -0.75
C GLN A 33 27.15 15.39 0.72
N SER A 34 25.86 15.47 1.00
CA SER A 34 25.34 15.85 2.30
C SER A 34 24.84 14.71 3.17
N PHE A 35 24.28 13.69 2.56
CA PHE A 35 23.43 12.72 3.29
C PHE A 35 23.76 11.27 3.01
N MET A 36 24.12 10.95 1.76
CA MET A 36 24.31 9.57 1.33
C MET A 36 25.65 8.98 1.80
N ARG A 37 26.61 9.80 2.26
CA ARG A 37 27.87 9.34 2.84
C ARG A 37 27.66 8.53 4.13
N GLU A 38 26.66 8.90 4.94
CA GLU A 38 26.38 8.26 6.22
C GLU A 38 25.47 7.05 6.08
N ILE A 39 24.57 7.04 5.08
CA ILE A 39 23.49 6.06 4.98
C ILE A 39 23.81 4.91 4.04
N ILE A 40 24.53 5.18 2.93
CA ILE A 40 24.86 4.14 1.95
C ILE A 40 26.29 3.66 2.19
N VAL A 41 26.41 2.75 3.15
CA VAL A 41 27.69 2.08 3.44
C VAL A 41 28.02 1.06 2.35
N ASP A 42 27.02 0.49 1.66
CA ASP A 42 27.22 -0.55 0.65
C ASP A 42 27.34 0.03 -0.76
N GLU A 43 28.44 -0.27 -1.44
CA GLU A 43 28.70 0.12 -2.83
C GLU A 43 27.60 -0.32 -3.83
N PRO A 44 27.01 -1.53 -3.76
CA PRO A 44 25.94 -1.92 -4.65
C PRO A 44 24.68 -1.04 -4.53
N ALA A 45 24.37 -0.59 -3.32
CA ALA A 45 23.25 0.32 -3.09
C ALA A 45 23.47 1.69 -3.74
N ARG A 46 24.67 2.24 -3.64
CA ARG A 46 25.04 3.51 -4.31
C ARG A 46 24.83 3.44 -5.82
N PHE A 47 25.28 2.35 -6.45
CA PHE A 47 25.11 2.15 -7.88
C PHE A 47 23.64 2.07 -8.27
N ALA A 48 22.81 1.35 -7.50
CA ALA A 48 21.38 1.26 -7.74
C ALA A 48 20.70 2.64 -7.71
N TYR A 49 21.05 3.51 -6.78
CA TYR A 49 20.53 4.88 -6.72
C TYR A 49 21.01 5.74 -7.88
N LEU A 50 22.30 5.68 -8.20
CA LEU A 50 22.89 6.44 -9.30
C LEU A 50 22.29 6.09 -10.66
N VAL A 51 21.76 4.90 -10.82
CA VAL A 51 21.15 4.40 -12.06
C VAL A 51 19.63 4.48 -12.02
N ALA A 52 19.00 4.05 -10.92
CA ALA A 52 17.55 3.93 -10.84
C ALA A 52 16.83 5.28 -10.89
N ILE A 53 17.32 6.31 -10.19
CA ILE A 53 16.64 7.61 -10.15
C ILE A 53 16.72 8.34 -11.50
N PRO A 54 17.88 8.45 -12.19
CA PRO A 54 17.92 9.02 -13.53
C PRO A 54 17.06 8.27 -14.55
N ILE A 55 17.07 6.94 -14.50
CA ILE A 55 16.22 6.11 -15.39
C ILE A 55 14.74 6.36 -15.09
N ALA A 56 14.33 6.36 -13.83
CA ALA A 56 12.95 6.63 -13.45
C ALA A 56 12.53 8.05 -13.86
N SER A 57 13.39 9.04 -13.69
CA SER A 57 13.12 10.43 -14.10
C SER A 57 12.98 10.55 -15.63
N ALA A 58 13.88 9.94 -16.40
CA ALA A 58 13.81 9.91 -17.87
C ALA A 58 12.54 9.15 -18.35
N ALA A 59 12.25 8.00 -17.75
CA ALA A 59 11.06 7.22 -18.07
C ALA A 59 9.76 8.00 -17.76
N ALA A 60 9.70 8.73 -16.65
CA ALA A 60 8.56 9.57 -16.31
C ALA A 60 8.29 10.65 -17.37
N SER A 61 9.36 11.31 -17.87
CA SER A 61 9.25 12.27 -18.98
C SER A 61 8.73 11.61 -20.27
N LEU A 62 9.30 10.46 -20.65
CA LEU A 62 8.90 9.75 -21.86
C LEU A 62 7.44 9.28 -21.78
N VAL A 63 7.00 8.79 -20.63
CA VAL A 63 5.62 8.39 -20.38
C VAL A 63 4.68 9.59 -20.48
N ALA A 64 4.99 10.72 -19.83
CA ALA A 64 4.19 11.94 -19.90
C ALA A 64 4.02 12.44 -21.34
N ILE A 65 5.11 12.43 -22.13
CA ILE A 65 5.09 12.84 -23.54
C ILE A 65 4.30 11.85 -24.39
N ALA A 66 4.47 10.54 -24.19
CA ALA A 66 3.72 9.51 -24.93
C ALA A 66 2.21 9.64 -24.70
N ILE A 67 1.77 9.90 -23.46
CA ILE A 67 0.38 10.19 -23.12
C ILE A 67 -0.09 11.46 -23.84
N GLY A 68 0.69 12.53 -23.79
CA GLY A 68 0.38 13.79 -24.45
C GLY A 68 0.21 13.64 -25.96
N LEU A 69 1.05 12.84 -26.61
CA LEU A 69 0.96 12.53 -28.05
C LEU A 69 -0.31 11.73 -28.38
N ARG A 70 -0.64 10.70 -27.58
CA ARG A 70 -1.84 9.88 -27.77
C ARG A 70 -3.13 10.68 -27.56
N SER A 71 -3.15 11.53 -26.55
CA SER A 71 -4.35 12.34 -26.21
C SER A 71 -4.53 13.59 -27.06
N GLY A 72 -3.62 13.87 -28.01
CA GLY A 72 -3.62 15.11 -28.79
C GLY A 72 -3.24 16.37 -28.00
N ASN A 73 -2.80 16.22 -26.73
CA ASN A 73 -2.44 17.30 -25.79
C ASN A 73 -0.94 17.38 -25.51
N ALA A 74 -0.09 17.08 -26.50
CA ALA A 74 1.36 17.03 -26.36
C ALA A 74 1.95 18.32 -25.74
N ARG A 75 1.40 19.51 -26.08
CA ARG A 75 1.84 20.80 -25.51
C ARG A 75 1.59 20.87 -23.99
N ARG A 76 0.44 20.38 -23.51
CA ARG A 76 0.11 20.40 -22.07
C ARG A 76 0.97 19.41 -21.29
N ALA A 77 1.23 18.23 -21.86
CA ALA A 77 2.11 17.24 -21.26
C ALA A 77 3.54 17.78 -21.15
N PHE A 78 4.03 18.42 -22.22
CA PHE A 78 5.34 19.05 -22.25
C PHE A 78 5.48 20.19 -21.21
N VAL A 79 4.49 21.08 -21.12
CA VAL A 79 4.47 22.15 -20.11
C VAL A 79 4.40 21.56 -18.69
N GLY A 80 3.59 20.52 -18.47
CA GLY A 80 3.52 19.84 -17.19
C GLY A 80 4.86 19.22 -16.77
N ASP A 81 5.59 18.62 -17.73
CA ASP A 81 6.91 18.06 -17.48
C ASP A 81 7.97 19.15 -17.20
N LEU A 82 7.88 20.31 -17.85
CA LEU A 82 8.72 21.47 -17.54
C LEU A 82 8.58 21.95 -16.09
N TRP A 83 7.36 21.95 -15.53
CA TRP A 83 7.16 22.27 -14.12
C TRP A 83 7.85 21.26 -13.20
N GLY A 84 7.76 19.96 -13.54
CA GLY A 84 8.50 18.92 -12.81
C GLY A 84 10.02 19.10 -12.86
N LEU A 85 10.56 19.47 -14.02
CA LEU A 85 11.99 19.82 -14.17
C LEU A 85 12.36 21.07 -13.37
N GLY A 86 11.50 22.09 -13.37
CA GLY A 86 11.68 23.28 -12.55
C GLY A 86 11.73 22.98 -11.06
N ALA A 87 10.84 22.10 -10.58
CA ALA A 87 10.86 21.63 -9.20
C ALA A 87 12.14 20.86 -8.86
N ALA A 88 12.63 19.99 -9.77
CA ALA A 88 13.90 19.28 -9.60
C ALA A 88 15.08 20.25 -9.52
N PHE A 89 15.12 21.24 -10.40
CA PHE A 89 16.17 22.27 -10.39
C PHE A 89 16.13 23.11 -9.10
N ALA A 90 14.95 23.56 -8.67
CA ALA A 90 14.79 24.30 -7.40
C ALA A 90 15.26 23.47 -6.21
N SER A 91 14.99 22.16 -6.20
CA SER A 91 15.44 21.24 -5.15
C SER A 91 16.97 21.14 -5.11
N VAL A 92 17.63 21.03 -6.27
CA VAL A 92 19.11 21.04 -6.34
C VAL A 92 19.65 22.35 -5.75
N VAL A 93 19.07 23.51 -6.10
CA VAL A 93 19.49 24.81 -5.58
C VAL A 93 19.33 24.89 -4.06
N ILE A 94 18.21 24.43 -3.51
CA ILE A 94 17.96 24.45 -2.06
C ILE A 94 18.98 23.57 -1.33
N LEU A 95 19.23 22.36 -1.84
CA LEU A 95 20.21 21.45 -1.24
C LEU A 95 21.64 21.99 -1.33
N THR A 96 22.01 22.59 -2.45
CA THR A 96 23.35 23.19 -2.61
C THR A 96 23.52 24.47 -1.78
N ALA A 97 22.44 25.11 -1.34
CA ALA A 97 22.46 26.25 -0.43
C ALA A 97 22.61 25.85 1.06
N GLY A 98 22.78 24.57 1.37
CA GLY A 98 23.07 24.08 2.73
C GLY A 98 21.84 23.70 3.57
N TYR A 99 20.65 23.62 2.96
CA TYR A 99 19.45 23.10 3.63
C TYR A 99 19.37 21.57 3.48
N GLU A 100 20.14 20.86 4.30
CA GLU A 100 20.46 19.44 4.10
C GLU A 100 19.86 18.50 5.15
N THR A 101 18.84 18.92 5.92
CA THR A 101 18.24 17.99 6.87
C THR A 101 17.49 16.86 6.14
N ARG A 102 17.42 15.70 6.76
CA ARG A 102 16.74 14.51 6.24
C ARG A 102 15.31 14.82 5.80
N GLU A 103 14.61 15.58 6.60
CA GLU A 103 13.23 15.97 6.40
C GLU A 103 13.09 16.84 5.15
N VAL A 104 13.94 17.87 5.01
CA VAL A 104 13.94 18.75 3.83
C VAL A 104 14.23 17.95 2.56
N VAL A 105 15.22 17.08 2.60
CA VAL A 105 15.57 16.20 1.46
C VAL A 105 14.37 15.33 1.08
N GLY A 106 13.70 14.70 2.04
CA GLY A 106 12.53 13.87 1.80
C GLY A 106 11.36 14.65 1.22
N LEU A 107 11.06 15.83 1.77
CA LEU A 107 10.00 16.71 1.27
C LEU A 107 10.26 17.13 -0.19
N LEU A 108 11.48 17.54 -0.51
CA LEU A 108 11.86 17.92 -1.88
C LEU A 108 11.81 16.72 -2.83
N PHE A 109 12.29 15.55 -2.40
CA PHE A 109 12.27 14.34 -3.20
C PHE A 109 10.85 13.93 -3.58
N VAL A 110 9.94 13.85 -2.60
CA VAL A 110 8.54 13.50 -2.87
C VAL A 110 7.85 14.58 -3.71
N ALA A 111 8.11 15.87 -3.46
CA ALA A 111 7.55 16.97 -4.26
C ALA A 111 7.96 16.86 -5.74
N VAL A 112 9.24 16.61 -6.02
CA VAL A 112 9.74 16.40 -7.40
C VAL A 112 9.10 15.19 -8.03
N LEU A 113 9.05 14.06 -7.33
CA LEU A 113 8.47 12.82 -7.83
C LEU A 113 7.00 13.01 -8.20
N VAL A 114 6.21 13.61 -7.31
CA VAL A 114 4.80 13.94 -7.54
C VAL A 114 4.67 14.88 -8.74
N ALA A 115 5.42 15.97 -8.79
CA ALA A 115 5.37 16.94 -9.89
C ALA A 115 5.68 16.28 -11.26
N ARG A 116 6.63 15.33 -11.29
CA ARG A 116 7.01 14.60 -12.50
C ARG A 116 5.92 13.64 -12.99
N LEU A 117 5.22 12.96 -12.09
CA LEU A 117 4.22 11.96 -12.43
C LEU A 117 2.80 12.52 -12.55
N LEU A 118 2.55 13.70 -11.99
CA LEU A 118 1.23 14.33 -11.92
C LEU A 118 0.54 14.47 -13.29
N PRO A 119 1.21 14.88 -14.39
CA PRO A 119 0.56 14.99 -15.71
C PRO A 119 0.01 13.64 -16.20
N SER A 120 0.78 12.56 -16.00
CA SER A 120 0.39 11.20 -16.39
C SER A 120 -0.73 10.66 -15.51
N ALA A 121 -0.62 10.83 -14.20
CA ALA A 121 -1.64 10.45 -13.25
C ALA A 121 -2.97 11.18 -13.51
N PHE A 122 -2.93 12.47 -13.81
CA PHE A 122 -4.13 13.23 -14.17
C PHE A 122 -4.76 12.82 -15.51
N ALA A 123 -3.98 12.37 -16.50
CA ALA A 123 -4.54 11.82 -17.73
C ALA A 123 -5.41 10.58 -17.44
N ILE A 124 -4.94 9.70 -16.55
CA ILE A 124 -5.68 8.53 -16.10
C ILE A 124 -6.89 8.95 -15.25
N ALA A 125 -6.69 9.87 -14.29
CA ALA A 125 -7.73 10.36 -13.39
C ALA A 125 -8.87 11.07 -14.12
N ARG A 126 -8.57 11.76 -15.22
CA ARG A 126 -9.58 12.38 -16.09
C ARG A 126 -10.28 11.42 -17.05
N GLY A 127 -9.89 10.16 -17.06
CA GLY A 127 -10.43 9.13 -17.97
C GLY A 127 -10.01 9.31 -19.43
N THR A 128 -9.07 10.22 -19.72
CA THR A 128 -8.53 10.42 -21.09
C THR A 128 -7.57 9.32 -21.50
N GLU A 129 -6.95 8.67 -20.51
CA GLU A 129 -6.11 7.49 -20.71
C GLU A 129 -6.70 6.30 -19.94
N ARG A 130 -6.77 5.13 -20.60
CA ARG A 130 -7.46 3.94 -20.08
C ARG A 130 -6.57 2.72 -19.92
N SER A 131 -5.30 2.81 -20.24
CA SER A 131 -4.38 1.67 -20.22
C SER A 131 -4.05 1.25 -18.79
N ALA A 132 -4.32 -0.02 -18.45
CA ALA A 132 -3.89 -0.60 -17.18
C ALA A 132 -2.35 -0.73 -17.12
N VAL A 133 -1.71 -0.96 -18.28
CA VAL A 133 -0.25 -0.98 -18.38
C VAL A 133 0.33 0.38 -18.02
N LEU A 134 -0.30 1.47 -18.47
CA LEU A 134 0.15 2.80 -18.10
C LEU A 134 -0.07 3.08 -16.61
N ALA A 135 -1.20 2.66 -16.03
CA ALA A 135 -1.44 2.80 -14.59
C ALA A 135 -0.39 2.03 -13.78
N PHE A 136 -0.05 0.80 -14.22
CA PHE A 136 1.06 0.03 -13.66
C PHE A 136 2.38 0.80 -13.74
N THR A 137 2.72 1.32 -14.94
CA THR A 137 3.98 2.02 -15.16
C THR A 137 4.09 3.29 -14.31
N VAL A 138 3.02 4.11 -14.25
CA VAL A 138 2.98 5.32 -13.42
C VAL A 138 3.12 4.96 -11.94
N ALA A 139 2.42 3.93 -11.47
CA ALA A 139 2.54 3.48 -10.09
C ALA A 139 3.93 2.92 -9.78
N LEU A 140 4.54 2.15 -10.69
CA LEU A 140 5.90 1.65 -10.50
C LEU A 140 6.94 2.78 -10.42
N LEU A 141 6.83 3.78 -11.31
CA LEU A 141 7.67 4.98 -11.28
C LEU A 141 7.44 5.84 -10.04
N PHE A 142 6.31 5.69 -9.38
CA PHE A 142 6.02 6.33 -8.09
C PHE A 142 6.56 5.51 -6.92
N TYR A 143 6.25 4.22 -6.85
CA TYR A 143 6.59 3.38 -5.71
C TYR A 143 8.06 2.98 -5.65
N ALA A 144 8.71 2.68 -6.76
CA ALA A 144 10.08 2.20 -6.74
C ALA A 144 11.08 3.23 -6.16
N PRO A 145 11.07 4.51 -6.58
CA PRO A 145 11.91 5.52 -5.96
C PRO A 145 11.55 5.76 -4.48
N LEU A 146 10.25 5.74 -4.13
CA LEU A 146 9.80 5.90 -2.74
C LEU A 146 10.23 4.73 -1.85
N ALA A 147 10.19 3.49 -2.35
CA ALA A 147 10.65 2.32 -1.62
C ALA A 147 12.15 2.38 -1.34
N LEU A 148 12.94 2.78 -2.34
CA LEU A 148 14.37 3.01 -2.16
C LEU A 148 14.64 4.15 -1.17
N TRP A 149 13.90 5.26 -1.28
CA TRP A 149 13.98 6.37 -0.33
C TRP A 149 13.64 5.92 1.09
N SER A 150 12.53 5.22 1.28
CA SER A 150 12.15 4.67 2.58
C SER A 150 13.23 3.76 3.14
N GLY A 151 13.78 2.87 2.32
CA GLY A 151 14.86 1.97 2.70
C GLY A 151 16.17 2.67 3.09
N ALA A 152 16.44 3.85 2.53
CA ALA A 152 17.61 4.66 2.88
C ALA A 152 17.36 5.56 4.09
N ALA A 153 16.14 6.13 4.18
CA ALA A 153 15.79 7.07 5.24
C ALA A 153 15.46 6.41 6.57
N THR A 154 15.08 5.11 6.56
CA THR A 154 14.76 4.36 7.78
C THR A 154 15.37 2.97 7.77
N SER A 155 15.70 2.47 8.95
CA SER A 155 15.96 1.04 9.13
C SER A 155 14.68 0.21 8.94
N ALA A 156 14.81 -1.09 8.75
CA ALA A 156 13.67 -2.00 8.74
C ALA A 156 13.07 -2.09 10.15
N GLN A 157 11.78 -1.82 10.29
CA GLN A 157 11.08 -1.70 11.57
C GLN A 157 10.04 -2.83 11.74
N GLY A 158 9.72 -3.17 12.98
CA GLY A 158 8.74 -4.21 13.31
C GLY A 158 9.14 -5.57 12.70
N ASP A 159 8.21 -6.23 12.00
CA ASP A 159 8.43 -7.57 11.42
C ASP A 159 9.39 -7.56 10.20
N GLN A 160 9.73 -6.38 9.63
CA GLN A 160 10.48 -6.30 8.37
C GLN A 160 11.85 -6.98 8.39
N PRO A 161 12.70 -6.83 9.45
CA PRO A 161 14.00 -7.50 9.50
C PRO A 161 13.85 -9.01 9.35
N HIS A 162 12.88 -9.61 10.03
CA HIS A 162 12.63 -11.05 10.02
C HIS A 162 12.19 -11.56 8.65
N TYR A 163 11.33 -10.82 7.93
CA TYR A 163 11.00 -11.14 6.53
C TYR A 163 12.21 -11.04 5.59
N LEU A 164 13.10 -10.08 5.82
CA LEU A 164 14.31 -9.92 5.02
C LEU A 164 15.33 -11.03 5.29
N LEU A 165 15.52 -11.44 6.56
CA LEU A 165 16.32 -12.60 6.93
C LEU A 165 15.74 -13.88 6.34
N ALA A 166 14.43 -14.07 6.39
CA ALA A 166 13.78 -15.21 5.77
C ALA A 166 13.95 -15.21 4.22
N ALA A 167 13.91 -14.03 3.58
CA ALA A 167 14.20 -13.92 2.15
C ALA A 167 15.66 -14.28 1.84
N ALA A 168 16.62 -13.93 2.71
CA ALA A 168 18.02 -14.34 2.61
C ALA A 168 18.16 -15.86 2.72
N ALA A 169 17.52 -16.49 3.72
CA ALA A 169 17.51 -17.93 3.88
C ALA A 169 16.95 -18.66 2.66
N VAL A 170 15.78 -18.20 2.16
CA VAL A 170 15.15 -18.78 0.95
C VAL A 170 16.03 -18.59 -0.28
N ALA A 171 16.69 -17.44 -0.44
CA ALA A 171 17.64 -17.21 -1.53
C ALA A 171 18.84 -18.17 -1.53
N ARG A 172 19.21 -18.70 -0.34
CA ARG A 172 20.21 -19.77 -0.19
C ARG A 172 19.62 -21.19 -0.35
N GLY A 173 18.32 -21.31 -0.62
CA GLY A 173 17.63 -22.60 -0.71
C GLY A 173 17.26 -23.21 0.64
N SER A 174 17.21 -22.43 1.72
CA SER A 174 16.88 -22.87 3.08
C SER A 174 15.60 -22.22 3.59
N VAL A 175 14.93 -22.89 4.52
CA VAL A 175 13.84 -22.35 5.36
C VAL A 175 14.25 -22.28 6.83
N ASP A 176 15.52 -22.53 7.13
CA ASP A 176 16.09 -22.43 8.48
C ASP A 176 16.71 -21.03 8.67
N LEU A 177 16.23 -20.31 9.68
CA LEU A 177 16.71 -18.98 10.07
C LEU A 177 17.82 -19.00 11.11
N GLY A 178 18.17 -20.18 11.63
CA GLY A 178 19.23 -20.32 12.62
C GLY A 178 20.54 -19.63 12.21
N PRO A 179 21.03 -19.85 10.96
CA PRO A 179 22.23 -19.17 10.47
C PRO A 179 22.10 -17.64 10.40
N GLU A 180 20.91 -17.10 10.05
CA GLU A 180 20.65 -15.67 9.99
C GLU A 180 20.62 -15.04 11.39
N TYR A 181 20.01 -15.70 12.35
CA TYR A 181 19.99 -15.24 13.74
C TYR A 181 21.34 -15.42 14.45
N ALA A 182 22.18 -16.34 13.98
CA ALA A 182 23.55 -16.47 14.45
C ALA A 182 24.49 -15.35 13.97
N ASP A 183 24.03 -14.50 13.01
CA ASP A 183 24.75 -13.30 12.54
C ASP A 183 24.02 -12.02 12.99
N PRO A 184 24.19 -11.58 14.27
CA PRO A 184 23.53 -10.42 14.80
C PRO A 184 23.91 -9.12 14.07
N ALA A 185 25.10 -9.07 13.44
CA ALA A 185 25.55 -7.90 12.69
C ALA A 185 24.70 -7.66 11.43
N THR A 186 24.21 -8.71 10.79
CA THR A 186 23.27 -8.58 9.67
C THR A 186 21.92 -8.06 10.14
N PHE A 187 21.40 -8.55 11.26
CA PHE A 187 20.15 -8.01 11.82
C PHE A 187 20.30 -6.54 12.18
N GLU A 188 21.37 -6.16 12.88
CA GLU A 188 21.64 -4.77 13.28
C GLU A 188 21.77 -3.83 12.07
N ARG A 189 22.42 -4.26 11.00
CA ARG A 189 22.48 -3.48 9.74
C ARG A 189 21.09 -3.25 9.12
N LEU A 190 20.18 -4.21 9.26
CA LEU A 190 18.81 -4.10 8.71
C LEU A 190 17.89 -3.24 9.59
N SER A 191 17.90 -3.51 10.90
CA SER A 191 16.98 -2.93 11.89
C SER A 191 17.49 -1.63 12.51
N GLY A 192 18.81 -1.40 12.48
CA GLY A 192 19.45 -0.30 13.20
C GLY A 192 19.51 -0.52 14.73
N THR A 193 19.11 -1.69 15.21
CA THR A 193 19.11 -2.08 16.64
C THR A 193 19.73 -3.46 16.79
N PRO A 194 20.43 -3.73 17.92
CA PRO A 194 20.92 -5.06 18.21
C PRO A 194 19.78 -6.09 18.25
N LEU A 195 20.05 -7.31 17.82
CA LEU A 195 19.12 -8.42 17.90
C LEU A 195 18.92 -8.82 19.37
N ALA A 196 17.72 -8.62 19.90
CA ALA A 196 17.37 -9.08 21.24
C ALA A 196 16.81 -10.52 21.20
N HIS A 197 17.00 -11.26 22.29
CA HIS A 197 16.46 -12.62 22.41
C HIS A 197 14.92 -12.64 22.26
N ALA A 198 14.25 -11.64 22.83
CA ALA A 198 12.81 -11.48 22.68
C ALA A 198 12.34 -11.30 21.23
N ASP A 199 13.15 -10.71 20.35
CA ASP A 199 12.84 -10.58 18.92
C ASP A 199 12.81 -11.95 18.24
N ILE A 200 13.76 -12.83 18.60
CA ILE A 200 13.80 -14.21 18.09
C ILE A 200 12.58 -14.98 18.58
N GLU A 201 12.30 -14.95 19.88
CA GLU A 201 11.15 -15.65 20.48
C GLU A 201 9.80 -15.21 19.89
N THR A 202 9.70 -13.95 19.49
CA THR A 202 8.47 -13.40 18.90
C THR A 202 8.28 -13.81 17.44
N HIS A 203 9.38 -13.93 16.67
CA HIS A 203 9.32 -14.06 15.22
C HIS A 203 9.83 -15.39 14.70
N ALA A 204 10.47 -16.21 15.54
CA ALA A 204 10.93 -17.54 15.19
C ALA A 204 10.08 -18.64 15.86
N ALA A 205 9.67 -19.60 15.06
CA ALA A 205 9.10 -20.86 15.52
C ALA A 205 10.22 -21.85 15.77
N HIS A 206 10.46 -22.20 17.03
CA HIS A 206 11.44 -23.20 17.42
C HIS A 206 10.94 -24.60 17.07
N THR A 207 11.52 -25.22 16.09
CA THR A 207 11.14 -26.57 15.66
C THR A 207 12.32 -27.55 15.82
N PRO A 208 12.07 -28.87 15.87
CA PRO A 208 13.15 -29.85 15.88
C PRO A 208 14.08 -29.79 14.65
N ARG A 209 13.66 -29.06 13.61
CA ARG A 209 14.41 -28.90 12.36
C ARG A 209 15.12 -27.56 12.23
N GLY A 210 15.15 -26.76 13.30
CA GLY A 210 15.74 -25.43 13.36
C GLY A 210 14.71 -24.32 13.52
N GLU A 211 15.18 -23.08 13.38
CA GLU A 211 14.38 -21.87 13.52
C GLU A 211 13.57 -21.59 12.25
N ARG A 212 12.29 -21.34 12.39
CA ARG A 212 11.37 -21.07 11.28
C ARG A 212 10.69 -19.72 11.45
N LEU A 213 10.33 -19.08 10.34
CA LEU A 213 9.58 -17.83 10.39
C LEU A 213 8.13 -18.09 10.88
N VAL A 214 7.70 -17.39 11.93
CA VAL A 214 6.34 -17.51 12.46
C VAL A 214 5.28 -17.09 11.44
N GLN A 215 5.53 -16.00 10.69
CA GLN A 215 4.55 -15.39 9.78
C GLN A 215 4.40 -16.12 8.43
N GLY A 216 5.09 -17.25 8.22
CA GLY A 216 5.05 -18.02 6.97
C GLY A 216 5.98 -17.50 5.88
N TYR A 217 6.21 -18.34 4.86
CA TYR A 217 7.27 -18.12 3.86
C TYR A 217 6.80 -17.48 2.55
N GLY A 218 5.52 -17.19 2.38
CA GLY A 218 5.01 -16.66 1.11
C GLY A 218 5.64 -15.33 0.71
N LEU A 219 5.74 -14.38 1.66
CA LEU A 219 6.42 -13.11 1.40
C LEU A 219 7.92 -13.32 1.18
N ALA A 220 8.58 -14.10 2.04
CA ALA A 220 10.00 -14.37 1.92
C ALA A 220 10.39 -15.01 0.57
N ALA A 221 9.61 -15.97 0.10
CA ALA A 221 9.81 -16.60 -1.21
C ALA A 221 9.63 -15.60 -2.38
N LEU A 222 8.67 -14.69 -2.27
CA LEU A 222 8.47 -13.63 -3.27
C LEU A 222 9.65 -12.64 -3.29
N LEU A 223 10.21 -12.31 -2.13
CA LEU A 223 11.31 -11.34 -1.99
C LEU A 223 12.67 -11.94 -2.32
N ALA A 224 12.86 -13.25 -2.18
CA ALA A 224 14.14 -13.93 -2.31
C ALA A 224 14.90 -13.65 -3.63
N PRO A 225 14.26 -13.61 -4.83
CA PRO A 225 14.95 -13.23 -6.05
C PRO A 225 15.49 -11.79 -6.02
N GLY A 226 14.68 -10.85 -5.52
CA GLY A 226 15.11 -9.46 -5.35
C GLY A 226 16.24 -9.33 -4.33
N TRP A 227 16.13 -10.02 -3.21
CA TRP A 227 17.17 -10.09 -2.19
C TRP A 227 18.50 -10.62 -2.76
N ALA A 228 18.46 -11.71 -3.52
CA ALA A 228 19.65 -12.29 -4.13
C ALA A 228 20.38 -11.34 -5.09
N VAL A 229 19.66 -10.44 -5.75
CA VAL A 229 20.22 -9.46 -6.70
C VAL A 229 20.75 -8.21 -6.00
N ALA A 230 20.01 -7.65 -5.04
CA ALA A 230 20.33 -6.33 -4.47
C ALA A 230 19.96 -6.20 -2.97
N GLY A 231 19.93 -7.31 -2.23
CA GLY A 231 19.66 -7.31 -0.79
C GLY A 231 18.35 -6.64 -0.43
N LYS A 232 18.35 -5.82 0.63
CA LYS A 232 17.18 -5.04 1.09
C LYS A 232 16.53 -4.22 -0.05
N ASN A 233 17.36 -3.56 -0.88
CA ASN A 233 16.85 -2.72 -1.97
C ASN A 233 16.13 -3.55 -3.04
N GLY A 234 16.64 -4.73 -3.37
CA GLY A 234 15.98 -5.66 -4.29
C GLY A 234 14.63 -6.14 -3.75
N ALA A 235 14.55 -6.46 -2.46
CA ALA A 235 13.29 -6.81 -1.80
C ALA A 235 12.28 -5.64 -1.84
N LEU A 236 12.71 -4.42 -1.57
CA LEU A 236 11.87 -3.22 -1.66
C LEU A 236 11.36 -2.94 -3.09
N LEU A 237 12.19 -3.18 -4.12
CA LEU A 237 11.77 -3.05 -5.51
C LEU A 237 10.71 -4.12 -5.88
N VAL A 238 10.80 -5.33 -5.34
CA VAL A 238 9.74 -6.35 -5.49
C VAL A 238 8.44 -5.86 -4.86
N MET A 239 8.48 -5.25 -3.67
CA MET A 239 7.29 -4.67 -3.04
C MET A 239 6.68 -3.54 -3.89
N ALA A 240 7.50 -2.66 -4.45
CA ALA A 240 7.05 -1.61 -5.38
C ALA A 240 6.40 -2.18 -6.64
N LEU A 241 6.93 -3.28 -7.18
CA LEU A 241 6.35 -3.99 -8.32
C LEU A 241 4.98 -4.58 -7.99
N VAL A 242 4.83 -5.18 -6.81
CA VAL A 242 3.54 -5.69 -6.29
C VAL A 242 2.55 -4.52 -6.12
N GLY A 243 2.96 -3.42 -5.53
CA GLY A 243 2.13 -2.22 -5.40
C GLY A 243 1.64 -1.67 -6.74
N ALA A 244 2.52 -1.63 -7.75
CA ALA A 244 2.15 -1.23 -9.10
C ALA A 244 1.13 -2.19 -9.74
N LEU A 245 1.27 -3.49 -9.49
CA LEU A 245 0.29 -4.49 -9.92
C LEU A 245 -1.07 -4.26 -9.26
N VAL A 246 -1.10 -4.03 -7.93
CA VAL A 246 -2.33 -3.69 -7.19
C VAL A 246 -2.97 -2.43 -7.78
N SER A 247 -2.19 -1.39 -8.05
CA SER A 247 -2.67 -0.15 -8.66
C SER A 247 -3.36 -0.38 -10.01
N ALA A 248 -2.75 -1.17 -10.89
CA ALA A 248 -3.36 -1.53 -12.18
C ALA A 248 -4.67 -2.30 -12.00
N GLN A 249 -4.73 -3.21 -11.03
CA GLN A 249 -5.94 -3.99 -10.73
C GLN A 249 -7.06 -3.10 -10.17
N ILE A 250 -6.74 -2.11 -9.35
CA ILE A 250 -7.71 -1.12 -8.85
C ILE A 250 -8.34 -0.35 -10.00
N LEU A 251 -7.54 0.15 -10.97
CA LEU A 251 -8.07 0.85 -12.12
C LEU A 251 -9.02 -0.04 -12.94
N LEU A 252 -8.61 -1.28 -13.19
CA LEU A 252 -9.43 -2.25 -13.92
C LEU A 252 -10.73 -2.53 -13.16
N LEU A 253 -10.67 -2.81 -11.85
CA LEU A 253 -11.84 -3.07 -11.02
C LEU A 253 -12.83 -1.90 -11.03
N CYS A 254 -12.33 -0.66 -10.86
CA CYS A 254 -13.18 0.53 -10.90
C CYS A 254 -13.86 0.69 -12.27
N ARG A 255 -13.17 0.39 -13.37
CA ARG A 255 -13.73 0.50 -14.73
C ARG A 255 -14.69 -0.62 -15.10
N GLU A 256 -14.49 -1.79 -14.56
CA GLU A 256 -15.39 -2.93 -14.74
C GLU A 256 -16.72 -2.75 -13.99
N THR A 257 -16.72 -1.89 -12.95
CA THR A 257 -17.86 -1.72 -12.06
C THR A 257 -18.54 -0.35 -12.16
N VAL A 258 -17.83 0.69 -12.60
CA VAL A 258 -18.34 2.06 -12.73
C VAL A 258 -18.11 2.57 -14.15
N ALA A 259 -19.19 2.95 -14.83
CA ALA A 259 -19.15 3.39 -16.23
C ALA A 259 -18.43 4.74 -16.43
N ASP A 260 -18.45 5.63 -15.42
CA ASP A 260 -17.80 6.94 -15.50
C ASP A 260 -16.26 6.78 -15.39
N ALA A 261 -15.59 6.91 -16.54
CA ALA A 261 -14.14 6.74 -16.64
C ALA A 261 -13.35 7.77 -15.80
N ARG A 262 -13.90 8.99 -15.59
CA ARG A 262 -13.28 10.01 -14.75
C ARG A 262 -13.42 9.65 -13.28
N ALA A 263 -14.59 9.21 -12.86
CA ALA A 263 -14.80 8.75 -11.50
C ALA A 263 -13.89 7.54 -11.16
N ALA A 264 -13.82 6.55 -12.08
CA ALA A 264 -12.93 5.40 -11.93
C ALA A 264 -11.45 5.79 -11.86
N GLY A 265 -11.01 6.69 -12.72
CA GLY A 265 -9.63 7.17 -12.74
C GLY A 265 -9.26 8.02 -11.51
N THR A 266 -10.19 8.86 -11.01
CA THR A 266 -9.97 9.65 -9.78
C THR A 266 -9.91 8.73 -8.55
N ALA A 267 -10.79 7.74 -8.44
CA ALA A 267 -10.74 6.76 -7.36
C ALA A 267 -9.43 5.95 -7.39
N TRP A 268 -8.98 5.56 -8.59
CA TRP A 268 -7.67 4.94 -8.77
C TRP A 268 -6.53 5.84 -8.25
N LEU A 269 -6.53 7.13 -8.60
CA LEU A 269 -5.49 8.05 -8.16
C LEU A 269 -5.45 8.18 -6.63
N LEU A 270 -6.61 8.38 -6.00
CA LEU A 270 -6.71 8.47 -4.55
C LEU A 270 -6.21 7.18 -3.86
N THR A 271 -6.64 6.01 -4.34
CA THR A 271 -6.27 4.74 -3.73
C THR A 271 -4.80 4.38 -3.97
N THR A 272 -4.23 4.77 -5.11
CA THR A 272 -2.84 4.47 -5.48
C THR A 272 -1.85 5.43 -4.83
N ALA A 273 -2.11 6.74 -4.88
CA ALA A 273 -1.14 7.75 -4.47
C ALA A 273 -1.16 8.06 -2.97
N LEU A 274 -2.25 7.72 -2.28
CA LEU A 274 -2.42 8.05 -0.88
C LEU A 274 -2.19 6.83 0.04
N VAL A 275 -1.88 7.12 1.30
CA VAL A 275 -1.84 6.08 2.34
C VAL A 275 -3.25 5.48 2.53
N PRO A 276 -3.36 4.20 2.92
CA PRO A 276 -2.31 3.34 3.41
C PRO A 276 -1.55 2.55 2.31
N LEU A 277 -2.07 2.44 1.07
CA LEU A 277 -1.42 1.62 0.03
C LEU A 277 -0.01 2.13 -0.30
N ALA A 278 0.15 3.45 -0.48
CA ALA A 278 1.44 4.02 -0.84
C ALA A 278 2.53 3.71 0.20
N ASN A 279 2.20 3.76 1.51
CA ASN A 279 3.16 3.41 2.56
C ASN A 279 3.52 1.93 2.56
N VAL A 280 2.52 1.05 2.50
CA VAL A 280 2.75 -0.40 2.63
C VAL A 280 3.53 -0.97 1.44
N THR A 281 3.48 -0.30 0.28
CA THR A 281 4.27 -0.68 -0.91
C THR A 281 5.72 -0.21 -0.86
N THR A 282 6.09 0.65 0.08
CA THR A 282 7.46 1.16 0.26
C THR A 282 8.21 0.50 1.42
N VAL A 283 7.60 -0.50 2.04
CA VAL A 283 8.13 -1.27 3.17
C VAL A 283 7.89 -2.77 2.97
N VAL A 284 8.51 -3.61 3.79
CA VAL A 284 8.43 -5.07 3.66
C VAL A 284 7.35 -5.63 4.59
N TYR A 285 6.10 -5.67 4.08
CA TYR A 285 4.96 -6.28 4.78
C TYR A 285 4.10 -7.10 3.81
N PRO A 286 3.41 -8.17 4.25
CA PRO A 286 2.64 -9.05 3.37
C PRO A 286 1.38 -8.40 2.79
N ASN A 287 0.88 -7.31 3.39
CA ASN A 287 -0.42 -6.71 3.07
C ASN A 287 -0.57 -6.29 1.59
N ALA A 288 0.45 -5.72 0.95
CA ALA A 288 0.36 -5.40 -0.48
C ALA A 288 0.25 -6.66 -1.34
N VAL A 289 0.90 -7.77 -0.93
CA VAL A 289 0.84 -9.06 -1.63
C VAL A 289 -0.55 -9.69 -1.45
N GLY A 290 -1.09 -9.65 -0.23
CA GLY A 290 -2.46 -10.06 0.08
C GLY A 290 -3.48 -9.27 -0.74
N ALA A 291 -3.36 -7.94 -0.78
CA ALA A 291 -4.19 -7.07 -1.60
C ALA A 291 -4.14 -7.44 -3.10
N ALA A 292 -2.94 -7.76 -3.63
CA ALA A 292 -2.79 -8.22 -5.01
C ALA A 292 -3.54 -9.53 -5.25
N ALA A 293 -3.33 -10.53 -4.38
CA ALA A 293 -4.01 -11.82 -4.49
C ALA A 293 -5.53 -11.67 -4.42
N ILE A 294 -6.04 -10.91 -3.46
CA ILE A 294 -7.47 -10.70 -3.24
C ILE A 294 -8.09 -9.98 -4.44
N VAL A 295 -7.53 -8.84 -4.89
CA VAL A 295 -8.14 -8.07 -5.98
C VAL A 295 -8.09 -8.79 -7.32
N ILE A 296 -7.01 -9.53 -7.61
CA ILE A 296 -6.91 -10.31 -8.84
C ILE A 296 -7.92 -11.47 -8.82
N ALA A 297 -7.96 -12.25 -7.74
CA ALA A 297 -8.92 -13.34 -7.59
C ALA A 297 -10.36 -12.82 -7.68
N TYR A 298 -10.65 -11.71 -6.99
CA TYR A 298 -11.96 -11.06 -7.03
C TYR A 298 -12.36 -10.68 -8.46
N ARG A 299 -11.48 -9.99 -9.19
CA ARG A 299 -11.76 -9.58 -10.56
C ARG A 299 -12.02 -10.78 -11.47
N LEU A 300 -11.19 -11.80 -11.41
CA LEU A 300 -11.32 -13.01 -12.22
C LEU A 300 -12.63 -13.79 -11.96
N LEU A 301 -13.22 -13.63 -10.77
CA LEU A 301 -14.48 -14.27 -10.39
C LEU A 301 -15.72 -13.43 -10.71
N PHE A 302 -15.69 -12.12 -10.40
CA PHE A 302 -16.92 -11.33 -10.32
C PHE A 302 -17.06 -10.25 -11.40
N THR A 303 -15.95 -9.66 -11.88
CA THR A 303 -16.02 -8.46 -12.74
C THR A 303 -15.40 -8.61 -14.12
N ALA A 304 -14.37 -9.43 -14.28
CA ALA A 304 -13.71 -9.61 -15.58
C ALA A 304 -14.67 -10.16 -16.65
N THR A 305 -14.53 -9.66 -17.88
CA THR A 305 -15.33 -10.11 -19.03
C THR A 305 -15.22 -11.62 -19.26
N VAL A 306 -14.02 -12.17 -19.06
CA VAL A 306 -13.77 -13.63 -19.11
C VAL A 306 -13.45 -14.12 -17.72
N ARG A 307 -14.36 -14.87 -17.12
CA ARG A 307 -14.15 -15.47 -15.79
C ARG A 307 -13.19 -16.64 -15.87
N ARG A 308 -12.24 -16.69 -14.94
CA ARG A 308 -11.19 -17.72 -14.86
C ARG A 308 -11.12 -18.31 -13.45
N PRO A 309 -12.10 -19.14 -13.05
CA PRO A 309 -12.25 -19.57 -11.65
C PRO A 309 -11.06 -20.39 -11.14
N VAL A 310 -10.41 -21.21 -11.97
CA VAL A 310 -9.22 -21.97 -11.58
C VAL A 310 -8.05 -21.01 -11.30
N LEU A 311 -7.78 -20.06 -12.20
CA LEU A 311 -6.73 -19.07 -12.01
C LEU A 311 -7.02 -18.19 -10.78
N ALA A 312 -8.28 -17.80 -10.58
CA ALA A 312 -8.70 -17.09 -9.38
C ALA A 312 -8.42 -17.90 -8.10
N GLY A 313 -8.68 -19.21 -8.14
CA GLY A 313 -8.38 -20.14 -7.03
C GLY A 313 -6.88 -20.25 -6.77
N ILE A 314 -6.04 -20.35 -7.80
CA ILE A 314 -4.58 -20.39 -7.66
C ILE A 314 -4.08 -19.08 -7.03
N VAL A 315 -4.53 -17.94 -7.53
CA VAL A 315 -4.12 -16.64 -6.99
C VAL A 315 -4.63 -16.45 -5.56
N ALA A 316 -5.89 -16.80 -5.28
CA ALA A 316 -6.42 -16.74 -3.92
C ALA A 316 -5.64 -17.65 -2.95
N ALA A 317 -5.21 -18.81 -3.41
CA ALA A 317 -4.45 -19.76 -2.60
C ALA A 317 -3.09 -19.23 -2.14
N THR A 318 -2.50 -18.23 -2.82
CA THR A 318 -1.27 -17.60 -2.34
C THR A 318 -1.45 -16.94 -0.96
N THR A 319 -2.68 -16.55 -0.60
CA THR A 319 -2.98 -16.02 0.74
C THR A 319 -2.72 -17.03 1.85
N LEU A 320 -2.84 -18.34 1.57
CA LEU A 320 -2.54 -19.40 2.54
C LEU A 320 -1.05 -19.44 2.96
N LEU A 321 -0.17 -18.82 2.16
CA LEU A 321 1.27 -18.71 2.45
C LEU A 321 1.65 -17.36 3.07
N LEU A 322 0.71 -16.43 3.23
CA LEU A 322 0.95 -15.07 3.73
C LEU A 322 0.51 -14.96 5.19
N THR A 323 -0.68 -14.44 5.43
CA THR A 323 -1.20 -14.26 6.79
C THR A 323 -2.62 -14.84 6.94
N PRO A 324 -3.00 -15.27 8.15
CA PRO A 324 -4.37 -15.76 8.39
C PRO A 324 -5.45 -14.75 8.00
N ARG A 325 -5.18 -13.45 8.12
CA ARG A 325 -6.12 -12.39 7.74
C ARG A 325 -6.49 -12.43 6.27
N ASP A 326 -5.49 -12.61 5.39
CA ASP A 326 -5.71 -12.71 3.95
C ASP A 326 -6.58 -13.92 3.61
N GLY A 327 -6.34 -15.07 4.26
CA GLY A 327 -7.15 -16.28 4.12
C GLY A 327 -8.60 -16.06 4.58
N VAL A 328 -8.80 -15.29 5.66
CA VAL A 328 -10.14 -14.93 6.17
C VAL A 328 -10.91 -14.08 5.15
N VAL A 329 -10.26 -13.11 4.48
CA VAL A 329 -10.90 -12.33 3.41
C VAL A 329 -11.38 -13.24 2.28
N ILE A 330 -10.53 -14.19 1.84
CA ILE A 330 -10.93 -15.17 0.82
C ILE A 330 -12.10 -16.04 1.30
N ALA A 331 -12.08 -16.49 2.56
CA ALA A 331 -13.18 -17.26 3.14
C ALA A 331 -14.50 -16.48 3.11
N PHE A 332 -14.48 -15.18 3.38
CA PHE A 332 -15.68 -14.32 3.28
C PHE A 332 -16.20 -14.18 1.84
N LEU A 333 -15.35 -14.33 0.83
CA LEU A 333 -15.77 -14.28 -0.58
C LEU A 333 -16.36 -15.61 -1.08
N VAL A 334 -15.99 -16.75 -0.48
CA VAL A 334 -16.42 -18.10 -0.93
C VAL A 334 -17.94 -18.23 -1.07
N PRO A 335 -18.80 -17.80 -0.11
CA PRO A 335 -20.26 -17.92 -0.23
C PRO A 335 -20.82 -17.21 -1.47
N PHE A 336 -20.16 -16.17 -1.94
CA PHE A 336 -20.62 -15.39 -3.10
C PHE A 336 -20.17 -15.97 -4.45
N VAL A 337 -19.25 -16.93 -4.48
CA VAL A 337 -18.72 -17.47 -5.75
C VAL A 337 -19.82 -18.14 -6.58
N VAL A 338 -20.88 -18.61 -5.93
CA VAL A 338 -22.08 -19.15 -6.64
C VAL A 338 -22.73 -18.12 -7.57
N VAL A 339 -22.56 -16.82 -7.32
CA VAL A 339 -23.02 -15.75 -8.22
C VAL A 339 -22.27 -15.78 -9.56
N ALA A 340 -21.06 -16.30 -9.57
CA ALA A 340 -20.29 -16.53 -10.80
C ALA A 340 -20.77 -17.77 -11.60
N GLY A 341 -21.65 -18.60 -10.99
CA GLY A 341 -22.18 -19.84 -11.54
C GLY A 341 -21.68 -21.08 -10.78
N ARG A 342 -22.52 -22.11 -10.68
CA ARG A 342 -22.20 -23.33 -9.91
C ARG A 342 -20.91 -24.01 -10.37
N ALA A 343 -20.70 -24.15 -11.67
CA ALA A 343 -19.49 -24.77 -12.21
C ALA A 343 -18.22 -23.93 -11.92
N ALA A 344 -18.34 -22.60 -11.96
CA ALA A 344 -17.23 -21.71 -11.59
C ALA A 344 -16.92 -21.81 -10.09
N ALA A 345 -17.95 -21.85 -9.25
CA ALA A 345 -17.81 -22.05 -7.81
C ALA A 345 -17.10 -23.37 -7.49
N LEU A 346 -17.56 -24.46 -8.09
CA LEU A 346 -16.95 -25.78 -7.87
C LEU A 346 -15.46 -25.80 -8.27
N ARG A 347 -15.11 -25.25 -9.44
CA ARG A 347 -13.72 -25.19 -9.90
C ARG A 347 -12.85 -24.32 -8.97
N PHE A 348 -13.35 -23.17 -8.53
CA PHE A 348 -12.66 -22.29 -7.59
C PHE A 348 -12.40 -22.98 -6.25
N VAL A 349 -13.45 -23.54 -5.64
CA VAL A 349 -13.36 -24.23 -4.34
C VAL A 349 -12.48 -25.47 -4.44
N ALA A 350 -12.62 -26.28 -5.49
CA ALA A 350 -11.75 -27.44 -5.72
C ALA A 350 -10.26 -27.02 -5.82
N THR A 351 -9.98 -25.91 -6.50
CA THR A 351 -8.61 -25.37 -6.58
C THR A 351 -8.09 -24.94 -5.19
N LEU A 352 -8.93 -24.28 -4.39
CA LEU A 352 -8.55 -23.88 -3.03
C LEU A 352 -8.31 -25.10 -2.13
N VAL A 353 -9.12 -26.16 -2.24
CA VAL A 353 -8.94 -27.40 -1.46
C VAL A 353 -7.62 -28.07 -1.84
N VAL A 354 -7.32 -28.20 -3.13
CA VAL A 354 -6.02 -28.75 -3.59
C VAL A 354 -4.85 -27.92 -3.06
N ALA A 355 -4.94 -26.59 -3.15
CA ALA A 355 -3.90 -25.71 -2.65
C ALA A 355 -3.79 -25.78 -1.12
N PHE A 356 -4.90 -25.86 -0.40
CA PHE A 356 -4.89 -26.05 1.05
C PHE A 356 -4.13 -27.34 1.45
N VAL A 357 -4.40 -28.45 0.77
CA VAL A 357 -3.67 -29.70 1.01
C VAL A 357 -2.18 -29.55 0.69
N ALA A 358 -1.84 -28.87 -0.43
CA ALA A 358 -0.44 -28.66 -0.80
C ALA A 358 0.31 -27.78 0.22
N VAL A 359 -0.32 -26.68 0.69
CA VAL A 359 0.26 -25.81 1.72
C VAL A 359 0.34 -26.54 3.07
N SER A 360 -0.68 -27.33 3.44
CA SER A 360 -0.61 -28.17 4.65
C SER A 360 0.54 -29.18 4.60
N ALA A 361 0.80 -29.77 3.45
CA ALA A 361 1.95 -30.68 3.25
C ALA A 361 3.28 -29.92 3.36
N PHE A 362 3.36 -28.71 2.81
CA PHE A 362 4.52 -27.83 2.98
C PHE A 362 4.73 -27.45 4.46
N ASP A 363 3.69 -27.05 5.17
CA ASP A 363 3.78 -26.67 6.58
C ASP A 363 4.09 -27.88 7.48
N LEU A 364 3.61 -29.08 7.13
CA LEU A 364 4.05 -30.32 7.78
C LEU A 364 5.57 -30.55 7.62
N PHE A 365 6.09 -30.26 6.42
CA PHE A 365 7.54 -30.36 6.19
C PHE A 365 8.32 -29.29 6.96
N VAL A 366 7.85 -28.04 6.98
CA VAL A 366 8.56 -26.90 7.60
C VAL A 366 8.41 -26.90 9.12
N TYR A 367 7.19 -27.04 9.63
CA TYR A 367 6.85 -26.86 11.05
C TYR A 367 6.51 -28.16 11.77
N GLY A 368 6.32 -29.27 11.05
CA GLY A 368 5.85 -30.52 11.63
C GLY A 368 4.33 -30.56 11.89
N VAL A 369 3.55 -29.57 11.44
CA VAL A 369 2.10 -29.46 11.63
C VAL A 369 1.43 -29.31 10.27
N PRO A 370 0.45 -30.17 9.89
CA PRO A 370 -0.18 -30.15 8.57
C PRO A 370 -1.35 -29.17 8.48
N LEU A 371 -1.11 -27.91 8.80
CA LEU A 371 -2.13 -26.84 8.74
C LEU A 371 -1.49 -25.60 8.13
N PRO A 372 -2.16 -24.90 7.20
CA PRO A 372 -1.74 -23.58 6.77
C PRO A 372 -1.61 -22.65 7.98
N TYR A 373 -0.60 -21.79 7.91
CA TYR A 373 -0.24 -20.88 8.99
C TYR A 373 0.28 -21.56 10.26
N ALA A 374 0.82 -22.78 10.14
CA ALA A 374 1.34 -23.54 11.30
C ALA A 374 2.38 -22.77 12.12
N GLY A 375 3.15 -21.87 11.49
CA GLY A 375 4.13 -21.02 12.18
C GLY A 375 3.52 -20.19 13.32
N TYR A 376 2.32 -19.69 13.16
CA TYR A 376 1.62 -18.93 14.21
C TYR A 376 1.28 -19.76 15.46
N LEU A 377 1.27 -21.08 15.38
CA LEU A 377 1.08 -21.96 16.56
C LEU A 377 2.32 -22.00 17.47
N PHE A 378 3.46 -21.54 17.00
CA PHE A 378 4.73 -21.53 17.72
C PHE A 378 5.16 -20.13 18.17
N GLY A 379 4.46 -19.09 17.76
CA GLY A 379 4.77 -17.71 18.15
C GLY A 379 4.19 -17.30 19.50
N ILE A 380 4.46 -16.08 19.93
CA ILE A 380 3.97 -15.51 21.20
C ILE A 380 2.42 -15.56 21.28
N ASP A 381 1.72 -15.44 20.14
CA ASP A 381 0.27 -15.55 20.12
C ASP A 381 -0.20 -16.94 20.58
N ALA A 382 0.54 -18.01 20.29
CA ALA A 382 0.25 -19.33 20.79
C ALA A 382 0.58 -19.47 22.29
N ALA A 383 1.72 -18.92 22.74
CA ALA A 383 2.08 -18.87 24.15
C ALA A 383 1.03 -18.07 24.96
N GLN A 384 0.58 -16.92 24.45
CA GLN A 384 -0.45 -16.11 25.07
C GLN A 384 -1.82 -16.80 25.10
N LEU A 385 -2.16 -17.61 24.08
CA LEU A 385 -3.34 -18.47 24.08
C LEU A 385 -3.24 -19.55 25.14
N LEU A 386 -2.06 -20.17 25.29
CA LEU A 386 -1.80 -21.20 26.30
C LEU A 386 -1.81 -20.62 27.71
N ASP A 387 -1.33 -19.39 27.89
CA ASP A 387 -1.36 -18.65 29.17
C ASP A 387 -2.74 -18.05 29.49
N GLY A 388 -3.77 -18.34 28.69
CA GLY A 388 -5.14 -17.86 28.89
C GLY A 388 -5.36 -16.38 28.55
N GLN A 389 -4.40 -15.73 27.89
CA GLN A 389 -4.56 -14.37 27.38
C GLN A 389 -5.24 -14.41 26.00
N PRO A 390 -6.47 -13.89 25.85
CA PRO A 390 -7.18 -13.98 24.58
C PRO A 390 -6.48 -13.13 23.51
N THR A 391 -6.21 -13.75 22.34
CA THR A 391 -5.81 -13.04 21.11
C THR A 391 -6.91 -12.11 20.61
N LEU A 392 -8.15 -12.35 20.99
CA LEU A 392 -9.30 -11.52 20.65
C LEU A 392 -9.65 -10.62 21.82
N ARG A 393 -9.82 -9.33 21.58
CA ARG A 393 -10.36 -8.41 22.59
C ARG A 393 -11.87 -8.64 22.74
N PRO A 394 -12.39 -8.70 23.97
CA PRO A 394 -13.84 -8.80 24.19
C PRO A 394 -14.60 -7.50 23.81
N ARG A 395 -13.89 -6.40 23.50
CA ARG A 395 -14.45 -5.09 23.20
C ARG A 395 -14.25 -4.70 21.73
N ALA A 396 -15.11 -5.20 20.86
CA ALA A 396 -15.15 -4.89 19.43
C ALA A 396 -15.39 -3.38 19.14
N ASP A 397 -16.07 -2.68 20.04
CA ASP A 397 -16.32 -1.23 19.95
C ASP A 397 -15.00 -0.43 19.99
N VAL A 398 -14.06 -0.82 20.85
CA VAL A 398 -12.73 -0.19 20.95
C VAL A 398 -11.92 -0.46 19.69
N GLY A 399 -11.87 -1.70 19.22
CA GLY A 399 -11.15 -2.05 18.00
C GLY A 399 -11.72 -1.35 16.77
N LEU A 400 -13.05 -1.35 16.59
CA LEU A 400 -13.69 -0.67 15.47
C LEU A 400 -13.49 0.85 15.54
N GLY A 401 -13.69 1.44 16.73
CA GLY A 401 -13.44 2.86 16.96
C GLY A 401 -11.99 3.25 16.65
N GLY A 402 -11.05 2.41 17.10
CA GLY A 402 -9.63 2.60 16.85
C GLY A 402 -9.28 2.54 15.35
N ILE A 403 -9.69 1.49 14.64
CA ILE A 403 -9.43 1.34 13.19
C ILE A 403 -9.99 2.52 12.40
N LEU A 404 -11.16 3.02 12.78
CA LEU A 404 -11.81 4.11 12.04
C LEU A 404 -11.32 5.49 12.45
N PHE A 405 -11.11 5.75 13.74
CA PHE A 405 -11.03 7.11 14.26
C PHE A 405 -9.81 7.41 15.11
N ASP A 406 -9.01 6.41 15.51
CA ASP A 406 -7.81 6.66 16.31
C ASP A 406 -6.85 7.62 15.59
N ARG A 407 -6.28 8.54 16.36
CA ARG A 407 -5.39 9.59 15.83
C ARG A 407 -4.09 9.05 15.25
N ALA A 408 -3.55 7.96 15.82
CA ALA A 408 -2.28 7.37 15.40
C ALA A 408 -2.46 6.30 14.30
N PHE A 409 -3.45 5.43 14.47
CA PHE A 409 -3.63 4.24 13.64
C PHE A 409 -4.94 4.24 12.84
N GLY A 410 -5.87 5.16 13.11
CA GLY A 410 -7.17 5.21 12.47
C GLY A 410 -7.17 5.84 11.07
N LEU A 411 -8.20 5.48 10.29
CA LEU A 411 -8.42 6.03 8.96
C LEU A 411 -8.61 7.55 8.98
N ALA A 412 -9.26 8.09 10.03
CA ALA A 412 -9.54 9.52 10.12
C ALA A 412 -8.26 10.36 10.18
N GLY A 413 -7.21 9.87 10.86
CA GLY A 413 -5.94 10.58 10.99
C GLY A 413 -5.03 10.49 9.77
N SER A 414 -4.99 9.34 9.10
CA SER A 414 -4.01 9.07 8.04
C SER A 414 -4.62 9.00 6.63
N ALA A 415 -5.85 8.48 6.50
CA ALA A 415 -6.49 8.18 5.22
C ALA A 415 -7.97 8.61 5.16
N PRO A 416 -8.34 9.86 5.51
CA PRO A 416 -9.74 10.30 5.60
C PRO A 416 -10.48 10.21 4.26
N TRP A 417 -9.79 10.21 3.14
CA TRP A 417 -10.37 10.04 1.81
C TRP A 417 -11.20 8.74 1.64
N ILE A 418 -10.91 7.70 2.43
CA ILE A 418 -11.63 6.43 2.40
C ILE A 418 -13.10 6.60 2.76
N PHE A 419 -13.44 7.54 3.66
CA PHE A 419 -14.82 7.83 4.03
C PHE A 419 -15.68 8.33 2.87
N ALA A 420 -15.08 8.91 1.83
CA ALA A 420 -15.81 9.31 0.63
C ALA A 420 -16.57 8.14 -0.03
N GLY A 421 -16.06 6.91 0.07
CA GLY A 421 -16.72 5.72 -0.45
C GLY A 421 -18.09 5.43 0.18
N LEU A 422 -18.34 5.90 1.41
CA LEU A 422 -19.63 5.73 2.08
C LEU A 422 -20.79 6.33 1.26
N ALA A 423 -20.57 7.48 0.63
CA ALA A 423 -21.55 8.10 -0.26
C ALA A 423 -21.84 7.26 -1.51
N GLY A 424 -20.89 6.42 -1.93
CA GLY A 424 -21.04 5.57 -3.11
C GLY A 424 -21.77 4.25 -2.88
N ILE A 425 -21.95 3.80 -1.63
CA ILE A 425 -22.52 2.48 -1.32
C ILE A 425 -23.88 2.28 -1.99
N ALA A 426 -24.81 3.22 -1.82
CA ALA A 426 -26.15 3.10 -2.35
C ALA A 426 -26.18 3.09 -3.90
N ALA A 427 -25.28 3.83 -4.55
CA ALA A 427 -25.15 3.85 -6.01
C ALA A 427 -24.50 2.56 -6.53
N ALA A 428 -23.44 2.10 -5.87
CA ALA A 428 -22.71 0.90 -6.23
C ALA A 428 -23.57 -0.38 -6.15
N LEU A 429 -24.52 -0.41 -5.21
CA LEU A 429 -25.41 -1.56 -5.00
C LEU A 429 -26.66 -1.56 -5.91
N ARG A 430 -26.75 -0.70 -6.90
CA ARG A 430 -27.80 -0.74 -7.93
C ARG A 430 -27.49 -1.73 -9.04
N PRO A 431 -28.50 -2.30 -9.70
CA PRO A 431 -28.28 -3.03 -10.94
C PRO A 431 -27.63 -2.12 -12.02
N PRO A 432 -26.70 -2.67 -12.84
CA PRO A 432 -26.19 -4.03 -12.84
C PRO A 432 -25.04 -4.30 -11.85
N SER A 433 -24.43 -3.26 -11.25
CA SER A 433 -23.19 -3.35 -10.46
C SER A 433 -23.36 -4.11 -9.14
N ARG A 434 -24.58 -4.19 -8.60
CA ARG A 434 -24.89 -4.86 -7.32
C ARG A 434 -24.30 -6.27 -7.22
N ARG A 435 -24.46 -7.10 -8.28
CA ARG A 435 -23.96 -8.49 -8.27
C ARG A 435 -22.46 -8.57 -8.13
N ALA A 436 -21.76 -7.60 -8.67
CA ALA A 436 -20.30 -7.52 -8.60
C ALA A 436 -19.83 -6.86 -7.29
N LEU A 437 -20.54 -5.89 -6.72
CA LEU A 437 -20.04 -5.08 -5.62
C LEU A 437 -20.58 -5.48 -4.23
N LEU A 438 -21.68 -6.24 -4.17
CA LEU A 438 -22.17 -6.76 -2.88
C LEU A 438 -21.15 -7.69 -2.19
N PRO A 439 -20.47 -8.63 -2.88
CA PRO A 439 -19.42 -9.43 -2.27
C PRO A 439 -18.23 -8.58 -1.79
N ALA A 440 -17.87 -7.51 -2.51
CA ALA A 440 -16.80 -6.59 -2.09
C ALA A 440 -17.16 -5.87 -0.79
N LEU A 441 -18.38 -5.30 -0.72
CA LEU A 441 -18.87 -4.65 0.49
C LEU A 441 -18.88 -5.61 1.68
N PHE A 442 -19.39 -6.83 1.46
CA PHE A 442 -19.41 -7.84 2.51
C PHE A 442 -18.01 -8.18 3.00
N ALA A 443 -17.06 -8.42 2.10
CA ALA A 443 -15.66 -8.73 2.45
C ALA A 443 -15.02 -7.59 3.26
N VAL A 444 -15.23 -6.33 2.86
CA VAL A 444 -14.71 -5.15 3.58
C VAL A 444 -15.32 -5.05 4.97
N VAL A 445 -16.66 -5.15 5.10
CA VAL A 445 -17.35 -5.04 6.39
C VAL A 445 -16.99 -6.21 7.31
N ALA A 446 -16.93 -7.43 6.78
CA ALA A 446 -16.55 -8.62 7.54
C ALA A 446 -15.08 -8.56 8.01
N SER A 447 -14.19 -8.03 7.17
CA SER A 447 -12.79 -7.80 7.55
C SER A 447 -12.66 -6.75 8.65
N LEU A 448 -13.41 -5.64 8.57
CA LEU A 448 -13.47 -4.64 9.64
C LEU A 448 -13.99 -5.25 10.95
N ALA A 449 -15.05 -6.08 10.88
CA ALA A 449 -15.59 -6.76 12.05
C ALA A 449 -14.59 -7.75 12.65
N ALA A 450 -13.90 -8.54 11.84
CA ALA A 450 -12.85 -9.45 12.30
C ALA A 450 -11.67 -8.72 12.95
N LEU A 451 -11.22 -7.63 12.33
CA LEU A 451 -10.13 -6.80 12.88
C LEU A 451 -10.55 -6.08 14.17
N SER A 452 -11.83 -5.70 14.30
CA SER A 452 -12.32 -5.00 15.50
C SER A 452 -12.21 -5.82 16.79
N VAL A 453 -12.21 -7.14 16.67
CA VAL A 453 -12.04 -8.06 17.80
C VAL A 453 -10.59 -8.55 17.95
N TYR A 454 -9.72 -8.23 16.99
CA TYR A 454 -8.32 -8.61 17.06
C TYR A 454 -7.56 -7.75 18.07
N ARG A 455 -6.73 -8.39 18.91
CA ARG A 455 -6.02 -7.71 20.02
C ARG A 455 -5.09 -6.61 19.53
N LEU A 456 -4.35 -6.86 18.46
CA LEU A 456 -3.39 -5.94 17.87
C LEU A 456 -4.02 -5.23 16.64
N TRP A 457 -5.24 -4.68 16.80
CA TRP A 457 -5.94 -3.97 15.72
C TRP A 457 -5.13 -2.79 15.15
N GLU A 458 -4.28 -2.18 15.97
CA GLU A 458 -3.36 -1.09 15.61
C GLU A 458 -2.26 -1.55 14.63
N GLY A 459 -1.90 -2.82 14.66
CA GLY A 459 -0.88 -3.40 13.80
C GLY A 459 0.53 -3.43 14.39
N GLY A 460 0.69 -3.08 15.67
CA GLY A 460 1.98 -2.99 16.34
C GLY A 460 2.84 -1.86 15.75
N TYR A 461 4.16 -1.99 15.83
CA TYR A 461 5.11 -0.99 15.32
C TYR A 461 5.19 -1.03 13.79
N ALA A 462 4.23 -0.39 13.13
CA ALA A 462 4.01 -0.50 11.70
C ALA A 462 3.30 0.74 11.12
N PRO A 463 3.25 0.88 9.78
CA PRO A 463 2.47 1.94 9.14
C PRO A 463 0.99 1.88 9.52
N PRO A 464 0.33 3.05 9.70
CA PRO A 464 -1.07 3.11 10.09
C PRO A 464 -1.97 2.42 9.04
N ASN A 465 -3.02 1.77 9.51
CA ASN A 465 -4.02 1.08 8.69
C ASN A 465 -3.47 -0.06 7.81
N ARG A 466 -2.28 -0.60 8.10
CA ARG A 466 -1.68 -1.65 7.26
C ARG A 466 -2.62 -2.83 7.03
N TYR A 467 -3.42 -3.20 8.02
CA TYR A 467 -4.34 -4.35 7.94
C TYR A 467 -5.55 -4.13 7.03
N LEU A 468 -5.89 -2.87 6.72
CA LEU A 468 -6.96 -2.57 5.78
C LEU A 468 -6.50 -2.58 4.31
N VAL A 469 -5.19 -2.58 4.07
CA VAL A 469 -4.64 -2.61 2.70
C VAL A 469 -5.11 -3.85 1.96
N ASP A 470 -5.27 -4.98 2.63
CA ASP A 470 -5.69 -6.25 2.04
C ASP A 470 -7.06 -6.12 1.32
N VAL A 471 -7.99 -5.34 1.89
CA VAL A 471 -9.35 -5.13 1.34
C VAL A 471 -9.54 -3.77 0.66
N LEU A 472 -8.58 -2.86 0.77
CA LEU A 472 -8.67 -1.51 0.21
C LEU A 472 -8.96 -1.49 -1.31
N PRO A 473 -8.39 -2.36 -2.15
CA PRO A 473 -8.74 -2.40 -3.57
C PRO A 473 -10.22 -2.68 -3.82
N LEU A 474 -10.88 -3.45 -2.94
CA LEU A 474 -12.31 -3.75 -3.04
C LEU A 474 -13.19 -2.54 -2.65
N TRP A 475 -12.62 -1.57 -1.92
CA TRP A 475 -13.32 -0.34 -1.54
C TRP A 475 -13.25 0.75 -2.62
N ALA A 476 -12.24 0.75 -3.48
CA ALA A 476 -12.05 1.77 -4.52
C ALA A 476 -13.27 1.97 -5.45
N PRO A 477 -14.03 0.94 -5.87
CA PRO A 477 -15.24 1.10 -6.65
C PRO A 477 -16.34 1.92 -5.94
N PHE A 478 -16.41 1.90 -4.61
CA PHE A 478 -17.38 2.71 -3.86
C PHE A 478 -17.01 4.18 -3.87
N VAL A 479 -15.72 4.51 -3.80
CA VAL A 479 -15.23 5.88 -4.02
C VAL A 479 -15.53 6.33 -5.45
N ALA A 480 -15.31 5.47 -6.45
CA ALA A 480 -15.66 5.76 -7.84
C ALA A 480 -17.17 5.99 -8.01
N ALA A 481 -18.02 5.16 -7.39
CA ALA A 481 -19.47 5.31 -7.44
C ALA A 481 -19.94 6.62 -6.79
N ALA A 482 -19.32 7.05 -5.67
CA ALA A 482 -19.58 8.35 -5.06
C ALA A 482 -19.29 9.51 -6.02
N LEU A 483 -18.14 9.49 -6.67
CA LEU A 483 -17.71 10.49 -7.64
C LEU A 483 -18.61 10.52 -8.90
N ALA A 484 -19.12 9.35 -9.32
CA ALA A 484 -20.02 9.23 -10.46
C ALA A 484 -21.40 9.87 -10.22
N LEU A 485 -21.81 10.12 -8.97
CA LEU A 485 -23.04 10.84 -8.64
C LEU A 485 -22.99 12.31 -9.09
N ARG A 486 -21.80 12.88 -9.30
CA ARG A 486 -21.56 14.27 -9.78
C ARG A 486 -22.22 15.37 -8.92
N GLU A 487 -22.58 15.05 -7.71
CA GLU A 487 -23.12 16.02 -6.74
C GLU A 487 -22.00 16.94 -6.23
N ARG A 488 -22.23 18.26 -6.26
CA ARG A 488 -21.19 19.24 -5.89
C ARG A 488 -20.66 19.06 -4.48
N TRP A 489 -21.53 18.75 -3.52
CA TRP A 489 -21.14 18.57 -2.13
C TRP A 489 -20.35 17.26 -1.92
N ILE A 490 -20.63 16.17 -2.68
CA ILE A 490 -19.80 14.95 -2.67
C ILE A 490 -18.42 15.28 -3.23
N GLY A 491 -18.38 16.02 -4.37
CA GLY A 491 -17.12 16.49 -4.93
C GLY A 491 -16.30 17.32 -3.95
N ALA A 492 -16.95 18.23 -3.22
CA ALA A 492 -16.32 19.05 -2.18
C ALA A 492 -15.81 18.17 -1.01
N ALA A 493 -16.60 17.21 -0.52
CA ALA A 493 -16.19 16.28 0.52
C ALA A 493 -14.97 15.44 0.09
N VAL A 494 -15.00 14.90 -1.13
CA VAL A 494 -13.83 14.16 -1.68
C VAL A 494 -12.61 15.06 -1.81
N ALA A 495 -12.78 16.31 -2.23
CA ALA A 495 -11.66 17.25 -2.35
C ALA A 495 -11.04 17.57 -0.98
N VAL A 496 -11.86 17.81 0.04
CA VAL A 496 -11.39 18.09 1.41
C VAL A 496 -10.74 16.84 2.02
N LEU A 497 -11.43 15.70 2.04
CA LEU A 497 -10.91 14.46 2.61
C LEU A 497 -9.68 13.95 1.83
N GLY A 498 -9.71 14.08 0.50
CA GLY A 498 -8.58 13.76 -0.37
C GLY A 498 -7.39 14.69 -0.16
N GLY A 499 -7.64 15.99 0.05
CA GLY A 499 -6.59 16.99 0.36
C GLY A 499 -5.90 16.71 1.70
N LEU A 500 -6.68 16.42 2.75
CA LEU A 500 -6.14 16.03 4.05
C LEU A 500 -5.34 14.71 3.95
N GLY A 501 -5.88 13.71 3.25
CA GLY A 501 -5.18 12.45 3.00
C GLY A 501 -3.91 12.64 2.17
N ALA A 502 -3.91 13.59 1.20
CA ALA A 502 -2.73 13.90 0.40
C ALA A 502 -1.64 14.57 1.24
N LEU A 503 -2.00 15.48 2.16
CA LEU A 503 -1.07 16.10 3.10
C LEU A 503 -0.44 15.05 4.02
N ALA A 504 -1.26 14.21 4.66
CA ALA A 504 -0.77 13.12 5.50
C ALA A 504 0.14 12.16 4.71
N SER A 505 -0.27 11.76 3.51
CA SER A 505 0.54 10.89 2.64
C SER A 505 1.85 11.52 2.25
N PHE A 506 1.84 12.81 1.89
CA PHE A 506 3.06 13.54 1.54
C PHE A 506 4.07 13.53 2.68
N LEU A 507 3.63 13.82 3.90
CA LEU A 507 4.50 13.82 5.09
C LEU A 507 5.02 12.42 5.41
N LEU A 508 4.15 11.41 5.42
CA LEU A 508 4.52 10.03 5.75
C LEU A 508 5.47 9.39 4.72
N LEU A 509 5.36 9.78 3.43
CA LEU A 509 6.25 9.30 2.38
C LEU A 509 7.57 10.09 2.33
N ALA A 510 7.54 11.38 2.64
CA ALA A 510 8.72 12.22 2.69
C ALA A 510 9.59 11.94 3.91
N ILE A 511 8.96 11.66 5.06
CA ILE A 511 9.62 11.39 6.33
C ILE A 511 9.16 10.02 6.83
N PRO A 512 9.71 8.92 6.27
CA PRO A 512 9.19 7.56 6.49
C PRO A 512 9.15 7.14 7.97
N ASN A 513 9.99 7.71 8.83
CA ASN A 513 9.95 7.46 10.27
C ASN A 513 8.63 7.87 10.94
N LEU A 514 7.90 8.85 10.37
CA LEU A 514 6.59 9.26 10.87
C LEU A 514 5.51 8.18 10.66
N ALA A 515 5.76 7.21 9.78
CA ALA A 515 4.83 6.13 9.50
C ALA A 515 4.86 5.00 10.55
N PHE A 516 5.90 4.94 11.40
CA PHE A 516 6.04 3.87 12.38
C PHE A 516 5.61 4.35 13.76
N ASN A 517 4.35 4.14 14.09
CA ASN A 517 3.80 4.47 15.40
C ASN A 517 4.04 3.32 16.38
N GLY A 518 4.33 3.67 17.64
CA GLY A 518 4.25 2.74 18.78
C GLY A 518 2.88 2.85 19.44
N VAL A 519 2.60 1.97 20.40
CA VAL A 519 1.32 1.93 21.13
C VAL A 519 0.98 3.27 21.82
N GLU A 520 2.00 4.02 22.23
CA GLU A 520 1.84 5.30 22.92
C GLU A 520 2.32 6.51 22.11
N SER A 521 2.84 6.30 20.89
CA SER A 521 3.40 7.37 20.06
C SER A 521 2.65 7.53 18.74
N ALA A 522 2.22 8.75 18.47
CA ALA A 522 1.63 9.13 17.18
C ALA A 522 2.57 10.13 16.49
N ARG A 523 3.65 9.62 15.89
CA ARG A 523 4.77 10.44 15.39
C ARG A 523 4.36 11.53 14.41
N LEU A 524 3.40 11.24 13.52
CA LEU A 524 2.86 12.26 12.62
C LEU A 524 2.16 13.38 13.40
N VAL A 525 1.37 13.01 14.42
CA VAL A 525 0.65 13.95 15.27
C VAL A 525 1.62 14.80 16.09
N GLU A 526 2.61 14.15 16.69
CA GLU A 526 3.67 14.81 17.47
C GLU A 526 4.47 15.80 16.61
N ALA A 527 4.82 15.41 15.38
CA ALA A 527 5.52 16.30 14.45
C ALA A 527 4.67 17.51 14.04
N LEU A 528 3.37 17.32 13.84
CA LEU A 528 2.45 18.41 13.50
C LEU A 528 2.16 19.31 14.68
N ASP A 529 2.02 18.78 15.91
CA ASP A 529 1.89 19.55 17.13
C ASP A 529 3.08 20.47 17.35
N ALA A 530 4.29 19.98 17.09
CA ALA A 530 5.51 20.77 17.21
C ALA A 530 5.61 21.91 16.18
N MET A 531 4.90 21.81 15.05
CA MET A 531 4.97 22.76 13.94
C MET A 531 3.81 23.75 13.90
N LEU A 532 2.66 23.41 14.49
CA LEU A 532 1.43 24.19 14.40
C LEU A 532 1.12 24.87 15.73
N PRO A 533 0.51 26.08 15.73
CA PRO A 533 0.11 26.78 16.94
C PRO A 533 -1.10 26.16 17.66
N PHE A 534 -1.64 25.07 17.12
CA PHE A 534 -2.75 24.31 17.68
C PHE A 534 -2.60 22.83 17.28
N ASP A 535 -3.11 21.92 18.11
CA ASP A 535 -3.16 20.49 17.80
C ASP A 535 -4.33 20.17 16.85
N PRO A 536 -4.12 20.00 15.54
CA PRO A 536 -5.19 19.68 14.60
C PRO A 536 -5.75 18.28 14.84
N PHE A 537 -4.99 17.40 15.50
CA PHE A 537 -5.38 16.02 15.81
C PHE A 537 -5.87 15.84 17.24
N GLY A 538 -5.79 16.88 18.08
CA GLY A 538 -6.41 16.87 19.42
C GLY A 538 -7.92 16.68 19.39
N LEU A 539 -8.54 16.94 18.22
CA LEU A 539 -9.94 16.64 17.94
C LEU A 539 -10.18 15.15 17.65
N LEU A 540 -9.16 14.42 17.24
CA LEU A 540 -9.27 12.99 16.98
C LEU A 540 -9.13 12.18 18.27
N PRO A 541 -9.92 11.09 18.42
CA PRO A 541 -9.86 10.26 19.60
C PRO A 541 -8.59 9.42 19.68
N SER A 542 -8.20 9.00 20.89
CA SER A 542 -7.22 7.94 21.12
C SER A 542 -7.93 6.76 21.79
N PHE A 543 -7.84 5.59 21.16
CA PHE A 543 -8.46 4.35 21.62
C PHE A 543 -7.50 3.41 22.34
N GLU A 544 -6.23 3.75 22.41
CA GLU A 544 -5.20 2.91 23.01
C GLU A 544 -5.13 3.04 24.52
N VAL A 545 -5.43 4.21 25.06
CA VAL A 545 -5.39 4.46 26.49
C VAL A 545 -6.77 4.21 27.10
N SER A 546 -6.89 3.20 27.94
CA SER A 546 -8.17 2.79 28.55
C SER A 546 -8.86 3.92 29.34
N ALA A 547 -8.09 4.78 30.00
CA ALA A 547 -8.60 5.94 30.74
C ALA A 547 -9.22 7.01 29.83
N ALA A 548 -8.82 7.06 28.55
CA ALA A 548 -9.31 8.05 27.58
C ALA A 548 -10.56 7.57 26.80
N LEU A 549 -10.98 6.33 26.95
CA LEU A 549 -12.06 5.74 26.14
C LEU A 549 -13.39 6.50 26.15
N PRO A 550 -13.93 6.99 27.31
CA PRO A 550 -15.18 7.76 27.29
C PRO A 550 -15.07 9.02 26.43
N GLY A 551 -13.93 9.73 26.53
CA GLY A 551 -13.64 10.88 25.69
C GLY A 551 -13.43 10.52 24.21
N ALA A 552 -12.81 9.37 23.94
CA ALA A 552 -12.60 8.88 22.59
C ALA A 552 -13.93 8.60 21.88
N PHE A 553 -14.88 7.93 22.52
CA PHE A 553 -16.20 7.71 21.96
C PHE A 553 -16.96 9.01 21.70
N LEU A 554 -16.91 9.96 22.63
CA LEU A 554 -17.56 11.27 22.46
C LEU A 554 -16.98 12.02 21.27
N ARG A 555 -15.65 12.07 21.12
CA ARG A 555 -14.96 12.72 19.99
C ARG A 555 -15.21 12.03 18.66
N SER A 556 -15.57 10.73 18.65
CA SER A 556 -15.92 10.01 17.43
C SER A 556 -17.31 10.38 16.88
N VAL A 557 -18.20 10.93 17.71
CA VAL A 557 -19.58 11.25 17.31
C VAL A 557 -19.67 12.13 16.06
N PRO A 558 -18.93 13.24 15.92
CA PRO A 558 -18.97 14.06 14.70
C PRO A 558 -18.55 13.29 13.46
N LEU A 559 -17.56 12.40 13.56
CA LEU A 559 -17.06 11.58 12.44
C LEU A 559 -18.09 10.51 12.04
N VAL A 560 -18.75 9.89 13.02
CA VAL A 560 -19.87 8.95 12.77
C VAL A 560 -21.01 9.68 12.08
N LEU A 561 -21.39 10.86 12.57
CA LEU A 561 -22.44 11.69 11.94
C LEU A 561 -22.06 12.07 10.52
N LEU A 562 -20.84 12.44 10.25
CA LEU A 562 -20.35 12.69 8.90
C LEU A 562 -20.51 11.44 8.01
N GLY A 563 -20.12 10.25 8.49
CA GLY A 563 -20.30 8.99 7.77
C GLY A 563 -21.76 8.71 7.45
N VAL A 564 -22.65 8.88 8.42
CA VAL A 564 -24.11 8.72 8.26
C VAL A 564 -24.65 9.71 7.23
N LEU A 565 -24.27 10.99 7.32
CA LEU A 565 -24.65 12.03 6.35
C LEU A 565 -24.20 11.68 4.93
N LEU A 566 -22.97 11.17 4.75
CA LEU A 566 -22.45 10.73 3.46
C LEU A 566 -23.31 9.61 2.87
N ILE A 567 -23.69 8.61 3.66
CA ILE A 567 -24.55 7.49 3.23
C ILE A 567 -25.94 8.01 2.80
N PHE A 568 -26.59 8.82 3.65
CA PHE A 568 -27.93 9.35 3.34
C PHE A 568 -27.93 10.25 2.11
N ALA A 569 -26.93 11.08 1.99
CA ALA A 569 -26.81 12.00 0.88
C ALA A 569 -26.50 11.25 -0.42
N GLY A 570 -25.63 10.23 -0.37
CA GLY A 570 -25.39 9.33 -1.50
C GLY A 570 -26.67 8.58 -1.94
N ARG A 571 -27.46 8.14 -0.98
CA ARG A 571 -28.78 7.51 -1.25
C ARG A 571 -29.74 8.47 -1.96
N ARG A 572 -29.84 9.72 -1.50
CA ARG A 572 -30.70 10.75 -2.13
C ARG A 572 -30.22 11.11 -3.53
N ALA A 573 -28.94 11.36 -3.70
CA ALA A 573 -28.35 11.65 -5.00
C ALA A 573 -28.57 10.50 -5.99
N GLY A 574 -28.30 9.30 -5.52
CA GLY A 574 -28.55 8.13 -6.31
C GLY A 574 -30.03 7.91 -6.66
N ALA A 575 -31.00 8.33 -5.86
CA ALA A 575 -32.42 8.21 -6.20
C ALA A 575 -32.86 9.16 -7.33
N ARG A 576 -32.08 10.21 -7.60
CA ARG A 576 -32.33 11.20 -8.65
C ARG A 576 -31.63 10.87 -9.98
N ALA A 577 -30.55 10.08 -9.93
CA ALA A 577 -29.81 9.57 -11.08
C ALA A 577 -30.39 8.25 -11.61
#